data_546891410ebf902ca41cf57b9f19078c
#
_entry.id   546891410ebf902ca41cf57b9f19078c
#
_cell.length_a   1.000
_cell.length_b   1.000
_cell.length_c   1.000
_cell.angle_alpha   90.00
_cell.angle_beta   90.00
_cell.angle_gamma   90.00
#
_symmetry.space_group_name_H-M   'P 1'
#
loop_
_entity.id
_entity.type
_entity.pdbx_description
1 polymer ?
#
loop_
_entity_poly.entity_id
_entity_poly.type
_entity_poly.pdbx_seq_one_letter_code
_entity_poly.pdbx_strand_id
1 'polypeptide(L)'
;MMTVVKGLVTFRPMFALVLLSALVGCASAPKKAPPPWSFDATMSRAEAEVTSGGPEQALKTFEDAGRADPTRKEPWVRIAQLQFDRANYARAIVAAQEVLQRDPNDLVADGVLTVAGFRIANQSLQRLQGRGALASGTARKEAETLASTLRATMGDDIFQPEEPKKRKPFRNTRRAAPPAAKDAAPPKETPNASADPFQNLGGN
;
A
#
# COMPACT_ATOMS: atom_id res chain seq x y z
N MET A 1 2.10 -29.32 90.59
CA MET A 1 0.81 -29.24 89.85
C MET A 1 1.08 -28.51 88.60
N MET A 2 1.27 -29.24 87.51
CA MET A 2 0.30 -29.41 86.41
C MET A 2 -0.02 -28.02 85.78
N THR A 3 0.16 -27.69 84.59
CA THR A 3 0.01 -28.33 83.29
C THR A 3 0.44 -27.34 82.20
N VAL A 4 0.99 -27.77 81.23
CA VAL A 4 0.69 -28.16 79.86
C VAL A 4 1.21 -27.18 78.87
N VAL A 5 2.27 -27.57 78.24
CA VAL A 5 2.73 -27.07 76.97
C VAL A 5 2.13 -27.94 75.86
N LYS A 6 1.13 -27.50 75.11
CA LYS A 6 0.72 -28.11 73.84
C LYS A 6 0.16 -26.97 72.94
N GLY A 7 0.82 -26.65 71.87
CA GLY A 7 0.25 -25.70 70.90
C GLY A 7 1.25 -25.07 69.92
N LEU A 8 2.33 -25.71 69.57
CA LEU A 8 3.31 -25.12 68.69
C LEU A 8 3.75 -26.08 67.56
N VAL A 9 2.82 -26.56 66.74
CA VAL A 9 3.21 -27.42 65.59
C VAL A 9 2.33 -27.22 64.32
N THR A 10 1.38 -26.30 64.26
CA THR A 10 0.50 -26.22 63.08
C THR A 10 0.59 -24.96 62.22
N PHE A 11 1.64 -24.15 62.35
CA PHE A 11 1.74 -22.88 61.61
C PHE A 11 2.71 -22.88 60.43
N ARG A 12 3.39 -23.99 60.14
CA ARG A 12 4.42 -24.04 59.09
C ARG A 12 3.96 -24.29 57.63
N PRO A 13 2.83 -24.92 57.30
CA PRO A 13 2.46 -25.10 55.90
C PRO A 13 1.69 -23.93 55.30
N MET A 14 1.08 -23.04 56.10
CA MET A 14 0.27 -21.95 55.56
C MET A 14 1.12 -20.78 55.00
N PHE A 15 2.34 -20.60 55.48
CA PHE A 15 3.25 -19.53 54.99
C PHE A 15 3.90 -19.88 53.65
N ALA A 16 4.01 -21.14 53.29
CA ALA A 16 4.54 -21.60 52.01
C ALA A 16 3.55 -21.47 50.86
N LEU A 17 2.22 -21.49 51.16
CA LEU A 17 1.18 -21.38 50.14
C LEU A 17 0.91 -19.92 49.73
N VAL A 18 1.19 -18.96 50.62
CA VAL A 18 0.99 -17.52 50.34
C VAL A 18 2.14 -16.93 49.49
N LEU A 19 3.34 -17.54 49.54
CA LEU A 19 4.46 -17.07 48.71
C LEU A 19 4.41 -17.56 47.25
N LEU A 20 3.61 -18.57 46.92
CA LEU A 20 3.48 -19.09 45.56
C LEU A 20 2.42 -18.39 44.72
N SER A 21 1.55 -17.59 45.32
CA SER A 21 0.50 -16.81 44.63
C SER A 21 0.91 -15.42 44.13
N ALA A 22 2.16 -14.99 44.40
CA ALA A 22 2.65 -13.65 44.00
C ALA A 22 3.31 -13.61 42.61
N LEU A 23 3.37 -14.72 41.86
CA LEU A 23 4.04 -14.82 40.56
C LEU A 23 3.11 -14.82 39.34
N VAL A 24 1.82 -14.59 39.50
CA VAL A 24 0.85 -14.51 38.39
C VAL A 24 0.32 -13.10 38.22
N GLY A 25 1.23 -12.13 38.07
CA GLY A 25 0.87 -10.71 38.03
C GLY A 25 1.49 -9.90 36.88
N CYS A 26 1.81 -10.50 35.74
CA CYS A 26 2.05 -9.76 34.51
C CYS A 26 0.99 -10.10 33.46
N ALA A 27 -0.29 -9.99 33.83
CA ALA A 27 -1.34 -9.81 32.86
C ALA A 27 -1.20 -8.38 32.32
N SER A 28 -0.64 -8.23 31.11
CA SER A 28 -0.71 -6.97 30.38
C SER A 28 -2.16 -6.53 30.38
N ALA A 29 -2.45 -5.41 31.03
CA ALA A 29 -3.79 -4.84 31.01
C ALA A 29 -4.25 -4.72 29.55
N PRO A 30 -5.45 -5.17 29.19
CA PRO A 30 -5.92 -5.04 27.81
C PRO A 30 -5.85 -3.56 27.44
N LYS A 31 -5.07 -3.25 26.39
CA LYS A 31 -4.95 -1.89 25.88
C LYS A 31 -6.38 -1.46 25.59
N LYS A 32 -6.89 -0.49 26.37
CA LYS A 32 -8.26 0.02 26.20
C LYS A 32 -8.42 0.43 24.75
N ALA A 33 -9.38 -0.14 24.06
CA ALA A 33 -9.63 0.20 22.67
C ALA A 33 -9.80 1.73 22.56
N PRO A 34 -9.16 2.38 21.58
CA PRO A 34 -9.33 3.82 21.40
C PRO A 34 -10.81 4.15 21.20
N PRO A 35 -11.27 5.33 21.61
CA PRO A 35 -12.66 5.72 21.39
C PRO A 35 -12.97 5.71 19.88
N PRO A 36 -14.21 5.32 19.48
CA PRO A 36 -14.57 5.13 18.07
C PRO A 36 -14.46 6.39 17.19
N TRP A 37 -14.30 7.54 17.80
CA TRP A 37 -14.03 8.83 17.14
C TRP A 37 -12.57 9.26 17.18
N SER A 38 -11.67 8.42 17.70
CA SER A 38 -10.24 8.73 17.67
C SER A 38 -9.69 8.58 16.25
N PHE A 39 -8.63 9.33 15.92
CA PHE A 39 -7.92 9.21 14.64
C PHE A 39 -7.60 7.75 14.32
N ASP A 40 -6.97 7.03 15.26
CA ASP A 40 -6.54 5.64 15.05
C ASP A 40 -7.73 4.68 14.81
N ALA A 41 -8.86 4.89 15.53
CA ALA A 41 -10.05 4.08 15.30
C ALA A 41 -10.67 4.37 13.93
N THR A 42 -10.67 5.64 13.50
CA THR A 42 -11.18 6.04 12.18
C THR A 42 -10.29 5.47 11.06
N MET A 43 -8.97 5.55 11.19
CA MET A 43 -8.03 4.94 10.27
C MET A 43 -8.22 3.42 10.17
N SER A 44 -8.30 2.73 11.30
CA SER A 44 -8.53 1.28 11.34
C SER A 44 -9.85 0.87 10.68
N ARG A 45 -10.91 1.66 10.88
CA ARG A 45 -12.21 1.45 10.20
C ARG A 45 -12.07 1.64 8.69
N ALA A 46 -11.40 2.68 8.24
CA ALA A 46 -11.17 2.93 6.82
C ALA A 46 -10.41 1.78 6.15
N GLU A 47 -9.36 1.25 6.78
CA GLU A 47 -8.62 0.09 6.28
C GLU A 47 -9.51 -1.18 6.21
N ALA A 48 -10.37 -1.40 7.21
CA ALA A 48 -11.33 -2.51 7.18
C ALA A 48 -12.32 -2.35 6.02
N GLU A 49 -12.78 -1.13 5.73
CA GLU A 49 -13.67 -0.84 4.61
C GLU A 49 -13.00 -1.10 3.24
N VAL A 50 -11.69 -0.82 3.09
CA VAL A 50 -10.93 -1.18 1.89
C VAL A 50 -11.00 -2.68 1.62
N THR A 51 -10.78 -3.49 2.66
CA THR A 51 -10.74 -4.97 2.54
C THR A 51 -12.12 -5.60 2.37
N SER A 52 -13.17 -4.97 2.90
CA SER A 52 -14.56 -5.45 2.77
C SER A 52 -15.21 -5.10 1.42
N GLY A 53 -14.49 -4.46 0.51
CA GLY A 53 -14.97 -4.13 -0.83
C GLY A 53 -15.74 -2.81 -0.93
N GLY A 54 -15.63 -1.95 0.08
CA GLY A 54 -16.23 -0.63 0.10
C GLY A 54 -15.24 0.53 -0.17
N PRO A 55 -14.48 0.56 -1.31
CA PRO A 55 -13.44 1.57 -1.53
C PRO A 55 -13.97 3.01 -1.52
N GLU A 56 -15.19 3.25 -1.94
CA GLU A 56 -15.81 4.58 -1.87
C GLU A 56 -16.09 4.98 -0.43
N GLN A 57 -16.55 4.04 0.39
CA GLN A 57 -16.76 4.30 1.81
C GLN A 57 -15.43 4.50 2.54
N ALA A 58 -14.44 3.67 2.23
CA ALA A 58 -13.09 3.80 2.78
C ALA A 58 -12.48 5.19 2.49
N LEU A 59 -12.58 5.67 1.24
CA LEU A 59 -12.11 7.01 0.87
C LEU A 59 -12.75 8.10 1.74
N LYS A 60 -14.06 8.02 1.95
CA LYS A 60 -14.80 8.95 2.79
C LYS A 60 -14.31 8.91 4.25
N THR A 61 -14.09 7.70 4.77
CA THR A 61 -13.63 7.51 6.14
C THR A 61 -12.19 8.01 6.32
N PHE A 62 -11.31 7.85 5.32
CA PHE A 62 -9.97 8.46 5.32
C PHE A 62 -10.05 10.00 5.27
N GLU A 63 -10.95 10.58 4.45
CA GLU A 63 -11.16 12.02 4.44
C GLU A 63 -11.64 12.55 5.80
N ASP A 64 -12.52 11.81 6.48
CA ASP A 64 -12.98 12.15 7.83
C ASP A 64 -11.82 12.11 8.85
N ALA A 65 -10.92 11.11 8.73
CA ALA A 65 -9.72 11.06 9.54
C ALA A 65 -8.79 12.27 9.28
N GLY A 66 -8.58 12.63 8.03
CA GLY A 66 -7.77 13.80 7.65
C GLY A 66 -8.37 15.14 8.12
N ARG A 67 -9.70 15.24 8.22
CA ARG A 67 -10.37 16.41 8.79
C ARG A 67 -10.30 16.44 10.32
N ALA A 68 -10.34 15.27 10.96
CA ALA A 68 -10.24 15.16 12.42
C ALA A 68 -8.86 15.54 12.94
N ASP A 69 -7.80 15.22 12.19
CA ASP A 69 -6.42 15.66 12.46
C ASP A 69 -5.74 16.14 11.17
N PRO A 70 -5.84 17.43 10.86
CA PRO A 70 -5.27 18.00 9.63
C PRO A 70 -3.74 17.95 9.55
N THR A 71 -3.05 17.68 10.64
CA THR A 71 -1.58 17.61 10.69
C THR A 71 -1.04 16.27 10.18
N ARG A 72 -1.87 15.25 10.18
CA ARG A 72 -1.51 13.88 9.82
C ARG A 72 -1.55 13.67 8.30
N LYS A 73 -0.48 13.10 7.76
CA LYS A 73 -0.37 12.78 6.33
C LYS A 73 -0.98 11.43 5.94
N GLU A 74 -1.05 10.50 6.89
CA GLU A 74 -1.38 9.08 6.64
C GLU A 74 -2.72 8.87 5.91
N PRO A 75 -3.81 9.57 6.25
CA PRO A 75 -5.07 9.43 5.50
C PRO A 75 -4.90 9.80 4.03
N TRP A 76 -4.17 10.86 3.76
CA TRP A 76 -3.94 11.37 2.40
C TRP A 76 -3.05 10.45 1.58
N VAL A 77 -2.05 9.80 2.21
CA VAL A 77 -1.24 8.74 1.58
C VAL A 77 -2.15 7.60 1.11
N ARG A 78 -3.06 7.14 1.99
CA ARG A 78 -3.99 6.05 1.65
C ARG A 78 -4.98 6.45 0.56
N ILE A 79 -5.52 7.67 0.60
CA ILE A 79 -6.38 8.21 -0.46
C ILE A 79 -5.63 8.25 -1.80
N ALA A 80 -4.38 8.74 -1.79
CA ALA A 80 -3.56 8.81 -3.00
C ALA A 80 -3.35 7.43 -3.64
N GLN A 81 -2.98 6.43 -2.84
CA GLN A 81 -2.80 5.05 -3.28
C GLN A 81 -4.09 4.45 -3.84
N LEU A 82 -5.20 4.52 -3.08
CA LEU A 82 -6.49 3.99 -3.51
C LEU A 82 -7.01 4.63 -4.80
N GLN A 83 -6.86 5.94 -4.95
CA GLN A 83 -7.25 6.64 -6.17
C GLN A 83 -6.35 6.27 -7.34
N PHE A 84 -5.05 6.06 -7.09
CA PHE A 84 -4.11 5.61 -8.11
C PHE A 84 -4.46 4.20 -8.62
N ASP A 85 -4.70 3.24 -7.72
CA ASP A 85 -5.05 1.85 -8.04
C ASP A 85 -6.34 1.75 -8.87
N ARG A 86 -7.24 2.70 -8.66
CA ARG A 86 -8.49 2.83 -9.41
C ARG A 86 -8.35 3.63 -10.71
N ALA A 87 -7.14 3.94 -11.11
CA ALA A 87 -6.83 4.77 -12.27
C ALA A 87 -7.44 6.20 -12.22
N ASN A 88 -7.85 6.67 -11.05
CA ASN A 88 -8.32 8.04 -10.82
C ASN A 88 -7.13 8.98 -10.61
N TYR A 89 -6.23 9.03 -11.58
CA TYR A 89 -4.92 9.69 -11.45
C TYR A 89 -5.01 11.16 -11.03
N ALA A 90 -5.99 11.91 -11.52
CA ALA A 90 -6.16 13.32 -11.13
C ALA A 90 -6.46 13.46 -9.62
N ARG A 91 -7.30 12.58 -9.05
CA ARG A 91 -7.60 12.57 -7.61
C ARG A 91 -6.41 12.07 -6.79
N ALA A 92 -5.68 11.09 -7.32
CA ALA A 92 -4.43 10.62 -6.70
C ALA A 92 -3.41 11.75 -6.57
N ILE A 93 -3.24 12.58 -7.62
CA ILE A 93 -2.38 13.76 -7.60
C ILE A 93 -2.79 14.75 -6.52
N VAL A 94 -4.09 15.08 -6.42
CA VAL A 94 -4.58 16.00 -5.38
C VAL A 94 -4.27 15.48 -3.98
N ALA A 95 -4.54 14.19 -3.73
CA ALA A 95 -4.25 13.59 -2.43
C ALA A 95 -2.74 13.55 -2.13
N ALA A 96 -1.90 13.25 -3.12
CA ALA A 96 -0.45 13.28 -2.96
C ALA A 96 0.08 14.69 -2.66
N GLN A 97 -0.50 15.73 -3.24
CA GLN A 97 -0.18 17.11 -2.89
C GLN A 97 -0.52 17.44 -1.43
N GLU A 98 -1.65 16.92 -0.92
CA GLU A 98 -2.02 17.04 0.50
C GLU A 98 -0.99 16.36 1.43
N VAL A 99 -0.39 15.24 0.99
CA VAL A 99 0.72 14.60 1.71
C VAL A 99 1.93 15.54 1.76
N LEU A 100 2.37 16.08 0.61
CA LEU A 100 3.56 16.93 0.52
C LEU A 100 3.42 18.28 1.26
N GLN A 101 2.20 18.77 1.46
CA GLN A 101 1.98 19.94 2.33
C GLN A 101 2.31 19.65 3.79
N ARG A 102 2.22 18.40 4.23
CA ARG A 102 2.50 17.95 5.61
C ARG A 102 3.91 17.38 5.76
N ASP A 103 4.38 16.69 4.75
CA ASP A 103 5.72 16.13 4.67
C ASP A 103 6.31 16.33 3.26
N PRO A 104 7.06 17.39 3.05
CA PRO A 104 7.64 17.73 1.74
C PRO A 104 8.63 16.70 1.19
N ASN A 105 9.07 15.73 2.00
CA ASN A 105 10.03 14.70 1.62
C ASN A 105 9.39 13.31 1.49
N ASP A 106 8.07 13.22 1.39
CA ASP A 106 7.37 11.94 1.26
C ASP A 106 7.57 11.33 -0.13
N LEU A 107 8.38 10.28 -0.20
CA LEU A 107 8.72 9.60 -1.46
C LEU A 107 7.53 8.88 -2.09
N VAL A 108 6.54 8.44 -1.29
CA VAL A 108 5.33 7.79 -1.83
C VAL A 108 4.50 8.82 -2.58
N ALA A 109 4.33 10.01 -2.00
CA ALA A 109 3.61 11.10 -2.66
C ALA A 109 4.31 11.55 -3.95
N ASP A 110 5.63 11.73 -3.92
CA ASP A 110 6.41 12.05 -5.13
C ASP A 110 6.29 10.96 -6.20
N GLY A 111 6.32 9.70 -5.78
CA GLY A 111 6.11 8.56 -6.67
C GLY A 111 4.72 8.58 -7.32
N VAL A 112 3.67 8.81 -6.53
CA VAL A 112 2.28 8.96 -7.05
C VAL A 112 2.20 10.11 -8.05
N LEU A 113 2.73 11.28 -7.71
CA LEU A 113 2.71 12.46 -8.59
C LEU A 113 3.40 12.17 -9.92
N THR A 114 4.58 11.55 -9.87
CA THR A 114 5.38 11.23 -11.05
C THR A 114 4.64 10.26 -11.97
N VAL A 115 4.20 9.10 -11.42
CA VAL A 115 3.59 8.05 -12.25
C VAL A 115 2.19 8.43 -12.71
N ALA A 116 1.38 9.05 -11.85
CA ALA A 116 0.05 9.54 -12.24
C ALA A 116 0.15 10.63 -13.32
N GLY A 117 1.15 11.53 -13.19
CA GLY A 117 1.43 12.56 -14.20
C GLY A 117 1.79 11.95 -15.55
N PHE A 118 2.66 10.94 -15.60
CA PHE A 118 2.99 10.21 -16.83
C PHE A 118 1.76 9.52 -17.45
N ARG A 119 0.91 8.91 -16.62
CA ARG A 119 -0.33 8.26 -17.08
C ARG A 119 -1.29 9.27 -17.73
N ILE A 120 -1.51 10.41 -17.08
CA ILE A 120 -2.37 11.48 -17.63
C ILE A 120 -1.76 12.06 -18.92
N ALA A 121 -0.46 12.35 -18.93
CA ALA A 121 0.22 12.85 -20.11
C ALA A 121 0.10 11.88 -21.28
N ASN A 122 0.39 10.60 -21.06
CA ASN A 122 0.28 9.58 -22.09
C ASN A 122 -1.15 9.44 -22.64
N GLN A 123 -2.16 9.38 -21.78
CA GLN A 123 -3.56 9.36 -22.20
C GLN A 123 -3.94 10.59 -23.05
N SER A 124 -3.42 11.76 -22.67
CA SER A 124 -3.68 13.01 -23.41
C SER A 124 -2.98 13.03 -24.76
N LEU A 125 -1.73 12.58 -24.82
CA LEU A 125 -0.98 12.46 -26.06
C LEU A 125 -1.64 11.49 -27.05
N GLN A 126 -2.13 10.34 -26.55
CA GLN A 126 -2.88 9.40 -27.38
C GLN A 126 -4.16 10.02 -27.98
N ARG A 127 -4.91 10.81 -27.19
CA ARG A 127 -6.10 11.53 -27.69
C ARG A 127 -5.77 12.60 -28.72
N LEU A 128 -4.59 13.21 -28.62
CA LEU A 128 -4.12 14.25 -29.54
C LEU A 128 -3.44 13.68 -30.80
N GLN A 129 -3.07 12.40 -30.76
CA GLN A 129 -2.47 11.72 -31.89
C GLN A 129 -3.37 11.82 -33.14
N GLY A 130 -2.82 12.27 -34.26
CA GLY A 130 -3.57 12.46 -35.50
C GLY A 130 -4.38 13.75 -35.61
N ARG A 131 -4.47 14.57 -34.55
CA ARG A 131 -5.21 15.86 -34.58
C ARG A 131 -4.35 17.08 -34.87
N GLY A 132 -3.05 16.93 -35.08
CA GLY A 132 -2.12 18.06 -35.31
C GLY A 132 -1.97 19.01 -34.11
N ALA A 133 -2.63 18.72 -32.99
CA ALA A 133 -2.76 19.64 -31.85
C ALA A 133 -1.46 19.84 -31.04
N LEU A 134 -0.43 19.03 -31.30
CA LEU A 134 0.90 19.15 -30.65
C LEU A 134 1.84 20.12 -31.42
N ALA A 135 1.32 20.90 -32.36
CA ALA A 135 2.10 21.89 -33.10
C ALA A 135 2.45 23.11 -32.25
N SER A 136 1.98 23.25 -31.01
CA SER A 136 2.34 24.32 -30.10
C SER A 136 3.82 24.25 -29.74
N GLY A 137 4.55 25.38 -29.99
CA GLY A 137 5.96 25.48 -29.60
C GLY A 137 6.21 25.29 -28.12
N THR A 138 5.26 25.70 -27.27
CA THR A 138 5.31 25.50 -25.82
C THR A 138 5.26 24.01 -25.47
N ALA A 139 4.29 23.26 -26.02
CA ALA A 139 4.17 21.83 -25.73
C ALA A 139 5.41 21.02 -26.17
N ARG A 140 6.02 21.42 -27.29
CA ARG A 140 7.28 20.84 -27.77
C ARG A 140 8.43 21.09 -26.78
N LYS A 141 8.58 22.34 -26.34
CA LYS A 141 9.63 22.75 -25.40
C LYS A 141 9.49 22.01 -24.06
N GLU A 142 8.27 21.89 -23.54
CA GLU A 142 8.01 21.13 -22.30
C GLU A 142 8.34 19.63 -22.47
N ALA A 143 8.00 19.05 -23.62
CA ALA A 143 8.35 17.66 -23.91
C ALA A 143 9.89 17.45 -24.00
N GLU A 144 10.62 18.39 -24.61
CA GLU A 144 12.09 18.35 -24.66
C GLU A 144 12.70 18.50 -23.26
N THR A 145 12.17 19.39 -22.43
CA THR A 145 12.58 19.56 -21.03
C THR A 145 12.34 18.29 -20.22
N LEU A 146 11.15 17.69 -20.34
CA LEU A 146 10.83 16.44 -19.67
C LEU A 146 11.75 15.31 -20.12
N ALA A 147 11.99 15.17 -21.42
CA ALA A 147 12.90 14.14 -21.95
C ALA A 147 14.34 14.32 -21.42
N SER A 148 14.81 15.57 -21.32
CA SER A 148 16.10 15.90 -20.72
C SER A 148 16.18 15.48 -19.24
N THR A 149 15.15 15.80 -18.47
CA THR A 149 15.05 15.46 -17.06
C THR A 149 15.02 13.95 -16.87
N LEU A 150 14.24 13.22 -17.66
CA LEU A 150 14.18 11.76 -17.62
C LEU A 150 15.54 11.13 -17.92
N ARG A 151 16.29 11.62 -18.92
CA ARG A 151 17.65 11.16 -19.20
C ARG A 151 18.58 11.38 -18.01
N ALA A 152 18.50 12.56 -17.40
CA ALA A 152 19.37 12.91 -16.28
C ALA A 152 19.10 12.06 -15.03
N THR A 153 17.84 11.67 -14.79
CA THR A 153 17.42 10.96 -13.58
C THR A 153 17.39 9.44 -13.73
N MET A 154 17.04 8.94 -14.90
CA MET A 154 16.81 7.51 -15.14
C MET A 154 17.80 6.89 -16.13
N GLY A 155 18.64 7.70 -16.77
CA GLY A 155 19.57 7.25 -17.79
C GLY A 155 18.97 7.17 -19.21
N ASP A 156 19.83 6.95 -20.20
CA ASP A 156 19.43 6.87 -21.62
C ASP A 156 18.70 5.57 -21.97
N ASP A 157 18.81 4.55 -21.13
CA ASP A 157 18.25 3.21 -21.38
C ASP A 157 16.72 3.22 -21.54
N ILE A 158 16.03 4.18 -20.90
CA ILE A 158 14.58 4.32 -21.02
C ILE A 158 14.09 4.73 -22.43
N PHE A 159 15.01 5.26 -23.26
CA PHE A 159 14.72 5.66 -24.63
C PHE A 159 15.13 4.63 -25.66
N GLN A 160 15.79 3.54 -25.24
CA GLN A 160 16.17 2.46 -26.14
C GLN A 160 14.95 1.54 -26.35
N PRO A 161 14.65 1.15 -27.60
CA PRO A 161 13.65 0.14 -27.85
C PRO A 161 14.04 -1.14 -27.10
N GLU A 162 13.11 -1.71 -26.33
CA GLU A 162 13.36 -3.04 -25.76
C GLU A 162 13.68 -4.01 -26.90
N GLU A 163 14.93 -4.49 -26.98
CA GLU A 163 15.25 -5.59 -27.88
C GLU A 163 14.32 -6.76 -27.58
N PRO A 164 13.63 -7.32 -28.58
CA PRO A 164 12.75 -8.45 -28.35
C PRO A 164 13.57 -9.55 -27.71
N LYS A 165 13.32 -9.87 -26.45
CA LYS A 165 13.98 -10.95 -25.72
C LYS A 165 13.91 -12.19 -26.60
N LYS A 166 15.03 -12.59 -27.23
CA LYS A 166 15.14 -13.80 -28.05
C LYS A 166 14.59 -14.95 -27.22
N ARG A 167 13.39 -15.41 -27.53
CA ARG A 167 12.79 -16.59 -26.90
C ARG A 167 13.80 -17.72 -27.15
N LYS A 168 14.40 -18.25 -26.08
CA LYS A 168 15.24 -19.44 -26.19
C LYS A 168 14.40 -20.50 -26.91
N PRO A 169 14.90 -21.12 -28.01
CA PRO A 169 14.12 -22.13 -28.72
C PRO A 169 13.77 -23.23 -27.71
N PHE A 170 12.50 -23.53 -27.55
CA PHE A 170 12.05 -24.67 -26.79
C PHE A 170 12.68 -25.91 -27.45
N ARG A 171 13.63 -26.53 -26.74
CA ARG A 171 14.20 -27.80 -27.10
C ARG A 171 13.10 -28.85 -27.04
N ASN A 172 12.52 -29.12 -28.22
CA ASN A 172 11.46 -30.11 -28.39
C ASN A 172 12.02 -31.50 -28.07
N THR A 173 11.91 -31.93 -26.81
CA THR A 173 12.03 -33.34 -26.47
C THR A 173 10.72 -34.01 -26.90
N ARG A 174 10.76 -34.62 -28.12
CA ARG A 174 9.69 -35.51 -28.55
C ARG A 174 9.50 -36.60 -27.51
N ARG A 175 8.48 -36.48 -26.69
CA ARG A 175 7.91 -37.56 -25.93
C ARG A 175 6.55 -37.86 -26.56
N ALA A 176 6.38 -39.17 -26.91
CA ALA A 176 5.25 -39.71 -27.64
C ALA A 176 3.89 -39.28 -27.04
N ALA A 177 2.91 -39.04 -27.94
CA ALA A 177 1.57 -38.63 -27.62
C ALA A 177 0.73 -39.81 -27.06
N PRO A 178 -0.15 -39.56 -26.08
CA PRO A 178 -1.39 -40.31 -25.89
C PRO A 178 -2.58 -39.58 -26.56
N PRO A 179 -3.71 -40.27 -26.85
CA PRO A 179 -4.70 -39.83 -27.79
C PRO A 179 -5.66 -38.75 -27.27
N ALA A 180 -6.27 -38.07 -28.22
CA ALA A 180 -7.16 -36.94 -28.12
C ALA A 180 -8.31 -37.07 -27.12
N ALA A 181 -8.51 -36.07 -26.29
CA ALA A 181 -9.81 -35.70 -25.70
C ALA A 181 -10.20 -34.32 -26.25
N LYS A 182 -11.43 -34.23 -26.76
CA LYS A 182 -12.06 -33.06 -27.32
C LYS A 182 -12.50 -32.10 -26.22
N ASP A 183 -12.59 -30.82 -26.63
CA ASP A 183 -13.32 -29.73 -25.99
C ASP A 183 -12.85 -29.21 -24.63
N ALA A 184 -11.97 -28.19 -24.68
CA ALA A 184 -11.92 -27.15 -23.68
C ALA A 184 -11.60 -25.80 -24.33
N ALA A 185 -12.42 -24.82 -24.06
CA ALA A 185 -12.32 -23.43 -24.52
C ALA A 185 -11.03 -22.78 -24.09
N PRO A 186 -10.52 -21.74 -24.80
CA PRO A 186 -9.29 -21.07 -24.45
C PRO A 186 -9.43 -20.32 -23.10
N PRO A 187 -8.37 -20.31 -22.26
CA PRO A 187 -8.38 -19.52 -21.05
C PRO A 187 -8.43 -18.03 -21.40
N LYS A 188 -9.38 -17.32 -20.80
CA LYS A 188 -9.38 -15.85 -20.80
C LYS A 188 -8.07 -15.38 -20.13
N GLU A 189 -7.30 -14.61 -20.87
CA GLU A 189 -6.18 -13.85 -20.30
C GLU A 189 -6.74 -12.93 -19.24
N THR A 190 -6.43 -13.21 -17.99
CA THR A 190 -6.59 -12.26 -16.89
C THR A 190 -5.58 -11.13 -17.12
N PRO A 191 -5.99 -9.85 -17.09
CA PRO A 191 -5.04 -8.76 -17.12
C PRO A 191 -4.09 -8.94 -15.95
N ASN A 192 -2.80 -8.96 -16.25
CA ASN A 192 -1.72 -8.98 -15.27
C ASN A 192 -2.01 -7.92 -14.20
N ALA A 193 -2.27 -8.35 -12.97
CA ALA A 193 -2.41 -7.45 -11.84
C ALA A 193 -1.12 -6.63 -11.80
N SER A 194 -1.24 -5.34 -12.09
CA SER A 194 -0.12 -4.40 -12.14
C SER A 194 0.61 -4.50 -10.82
N ALA A 195 1.89 -4.89 -10.86
CA ALA A 195 2.77 -4.77 -9.73
C ALA A 195 2.65 -3.32 -9.21
N ASP A 196 2.38 -3.17 -7.91
CA ASP A 196 2.27 -1.87 -7.27
C ASP A 196 3.61 -1.13 -7.48
N PRO A 197 3.65 -0.03 -8.26
CA PRO A 197 4.88 0.68 -8.57
C PRO A 197 5.50 1.35 -7.34
N PHE A 198 4.82 1.31 -6.19
CA PHE A 198 5.23 1.97 -4.95
C PHE A 198 5.71 1.00 -3.85
N GLN A 199 5.67 -0.33 -4.10
CA GLN A 199 6.06 -1.35 -3.11
C GLN A 199 7.47 -1.16 -2.52
N ASN A 200 8.37 -0.50 -3.22
CA ASN A 200 9.76 -0.32 -2.79
C ASN A 200 10.08 1.08 -2.25
N LEU A 201 9.11 2.00 -2.19
CA LEU A 201 9.36 3.38 -1.74
C LEU A 201 9.13 3.61 -0.25
N GLY A 202 8.48 2.67 0.45
CA GLY A 202 8.10 2.79 1.87
C GLY A 202 8.87 1.89 2.84
N GLY A 203 9.96 1.28 2.43
CA GLY A 203 10.74 0.35 3.25
C GLY A 203 11.90 1.03 3.96
N ASN A 204 11.67 1.49 5.18
CA ASN A 204 12.64 1.40 6.29
C ASN A 204 11.90 1.38 7.61
#